data_dbfa849be91cdb3fec21c6ccdfed916b
#
_entry.id   dbfa849be91cdb3fec21c6ccdfed916b
#
_cell.length_a   1.000
_cell.length_b   1.000
_cell.length_c   1.000
_cell.angle_alpha   90.00
_cell.angle_beta   90.00
_cell.angle_gamma   90.00
#
_symmetry.space_group_name_H-M   'P 1'
#
loop_
_entity.id
_entity.type
_entity.pdbx_description
1 polymer ?
#
loop_
_entity_poly.entity_id
_entity_poly.type
_entity_poly.pdbx_seq_one_letter_code
_entity_poly.pdbx_strand_id
1 'polypeptide(L)'
;RGLGDVYKRQEDCMFQNVQFLWGPGFNVHRTPYSGRNFEYVSEDSCLAYKLGAANIAAMQAKGLNVGIKHFFANDQETHRSGLDTFATEQTLREICMRMFEGAFVEGHALSTMLGTNNIGITSASQHKGSLLDVLRGEWGFKGLVITDACGGSEGNVKTVETIAFGANVFCFSDAKARSRKIKNAIIVEDDGALLNTLKERVKETLYAYANSNMMNCLTSDYEIVTVTPWWKTTVLGIDAGIALLTIASFLSFLLSWKKLRKKERNA
;
A
#
# COMPACT_ATOMS: atom_id res chain seq x y z
N ARG A 1 15.75 18.11 -14.30
CA ARG A 1 14.59 18.26 -13.39
C ARG A 1 14.35 17.02 -12.50
N GLY A 2 14.50 15.79 -13.03
CA GLY A 2 14.13 14.55 -12.32
C GLY A 2 14.85 14.29 -11.00
N LEU A 3 16.15 14.53 -10.91
CA LEU A 3 16.92 14.26 -9.69
C LEU A 3 16.58 15.25 -8.56
N GLY A 4 16.31 16.52 -8.86
CA GLY A 4 15.95 17.52 -7.85
C GLY A 4 14.65 17.18 -7.11
N ASP A 5 13.64 16.69 -7.83
CA ASP A 5 12.36 16.31 -7.24
C ASP A 5 12.47 15.04 -6.35
N VAL A 6 13.35 14.11 -6.72
CA VAL A 6 13.65 12.90 -5.93
C VAL A 6 14.30 13.25 -4.61
N TYR A 7 15.34 14.08 -4.63
CA TYR A 7 16.03 14.53 -3.42
C TYR A 7 15.09 15.32 -2.50
N LYS A 8 14.28 16.21 -3.05
CA LYS A 8 13.33 17.01 -2.27
C LYS A 8 12.28 16.12 -1.60
N ARG A 9 11.67 15.19 -2.34
CA ARG A 9 10.70 14.26 -1.76
C ARG A 9 11.30 13.42 -0.65
N GLN A 10 12.52 12.99 -0.81
CA GLN A 10 13.24 12.23 0.20
C GLN A 10 13.51 13.08 1.46
N GLU A 11 13.96 14.33 1.30
CA GLU A 11 14.18 15.26 2.42
C GLU A 11 12.87 15.57 3.14
N ASP A 12 11.78 15.77 2.42
CA ASP A 12 10.45 15.99 2.98
C ASP A 12 9.99 14.77 3.80
N CYS A 13 10.21 13.54 3.29
CA CYS A 13 9.93 12.32 4.04
C CYS A 13 10.74 12.24 5.33
N MET A 14 12.02 12.51 5.27
CA MET A 14 12.90 12.50 6.45
C MET A 14 12.50 13.58 7.47
N PHE A 15 12.22 14.78 7.00
CA PHE A 15 11.77 15.89 7.84
C PHE A 15 10.46 15.57 8.58
N GLN A 16 9.54 14.86 7.92
CA GLN A 16 8.28 14.43 8.49
C GLN A 16 8.37 13.09 9.25
N ASN A 17 9.57 12.55 9.43
CA ASN A 17 9.82 11.24 10.03
C ASN A 17 9.06 10.08 9.33
N VAL A 18 8.91 10.17 8.01
CA VAL A 18 8.37 9.11 7.17
C VAL A 18 9.48 8.15 6.81
N GLN A 19 9.40 6.92 7.28
CA GLN A 19 10.42 5.88 7.06
C GLN A 19 10.12 4.98 5.86
N PHE A 20 8.86 4.99 5.40
CA PHE A 20 8.38 4.13 4.34
C PHE A 20 7.54 4.94 3.34
N LEU A 21 7.90 4.87 2.06
CA LEU A 21 7.17 5.53 0.98
C LEU A 21 6.61 4.50 -0.01
N TRP A 22 5.28 4.47 -0.18
CA TRP A 22 4.61 3.69 -1.24
C TRP A 22 4.61 4.47 -2.55
N GLY A 23 5.64 4.28 -3.32
CA GLY A 23 5.90 4.93 -4.61
C GLY A 23 7.38 4.84 -4.97
N PRO A 24 7.76 5.27 -6.16
CA PRO A 24 6.92 5.76 -7.25
C PRO A 24 6.09 4.66 -7.93
N GLY A 25 5.12 5.09 -8.75
CA GLY A 25 4.40 4.19 -9.65
C GLY A 25 5.23 3.87 -10.89
N PHE A 26 5.23 2.61 -11.33
CA PHE A 26 6.07 2.16 -12.45
C PHE A 26 5.32 1.37 -13.52
N ASN A 27 4.00 1.42 -13.54
CA ASN A 27 3.29 0.77 -14.64
C ASN A 27 3.49 1.54 -15.95
N VAL A 28 3.36 0.86 -17.08
CA VAL A 28 3.62 1.42 -18.40
C VAL A 28 2.50 2.36 -18.86
N HIS A 29 2.84 3.44 -19.54
CA HIS A 29 1.86 4.30 -20.22
C HIS A 29 1.32 3.61 -21.48
N ARG A 30 0.55 2.54 -21.30
CA ARG A 30 0.02 1.74 -22.39
C ARG A 30 -1.08 2.47 -23.19
N THR A 31 -1.83 3.34 -22.52
CA THR A 31 -2.92 4.12 -23.12
C THR A 31 -3.05 5.48 -22.44
N PRO A 32 -3.42 6.56 -23.16
CA PRO A 32 -3.67 7.86 -22.54
C PRO A 32 -4.84 7.84 -21.55
N TYR A 33 -5.72 6.86 -21.65
CA TYR A 33 -6.92 6.71 -20.82
C TYR A 33 -6.70 5.85 -19.57
N SER A 34 -5.45 5.54 -19.24
CA SER A 34 -5.11 4.73 -18.08
C SER A 34 -5.69 5.24 -16.75
N GLY A 35 -5.79 6.56 -16.58
CA GLY A 35 -6.25 7.19 -15.34
C GLY A 35 -5.12 7.51 -14.34
N ARG A 36 -3.92 6.90 -14.50
CA ARG A 36 -2.78 7.08 -13.58
C ARG A 36 -1.45 7.38 -14.27
N ASN A 37 -1.45 7.74 -15.54
CA ASN A 37 -0.22 8.10 -16.26
C ASN A 37 0.54 9.27 -15.62
N PHE A 38 -0.15 10.14 -14.86
CA PHE A 38 0.46 11.26 -14.15
C PHE A 38 1.48 10.82 -13.07
N GLU A 39 1.36 9.61 -12.52
CA GLU A 39 2.28 9.09 -11.51
C GLU A 39 3.27 8.04 -12.05
N TYR A 40 3.07 7.56 -13.28
CA TYR A 40 3.94 6.58 -13.92
C TYR A 40 5.06 7.26 -14.71
N VAL A 41 6.10 6.51 -15.07
CA VAL A 41 7.37 7.09 -15.55
C VAL A 41 7.39 7.28 -17.07
N SER A 42 7.00 6.26 -17.86
CA SER A 42 7.14 6.26 -19.30
C SER A 42 6.28 5.20 -20.00
N GLU A 43 6.09 5.36 -21.30
CA GLU A 43 5.62 4.30 -22.20
C GLU A 43 6.76 3.36 -22.62
N ASP A 44 8.01 3.85 -22.56
CA ASP A 44 9.22 3.08 -22.88
C ASP A 44 9.71 2.33 -21.63
N SER A 45 9.65 1.00 -21.66
CA SER A 45 10.05 0.15 -20.56
C SER A 45 11.55 0.20 -20.26
N CYS A 46 12.42 0.46 -21.26
CA CYS A 46 13.86 0.61 -21.06
C CYS A 46 14.20 1.93 -20.38
N LEU A 47 13.56 3.03 -20.81
CA LEU A 47 13.70 4.32 -20.13
C LEU A 47 13.18 4.25 -18.69
N ALA A 48 12.02 3.64 -18.47
CA ALA A 48 11.47 3.43 -17.14
C ALA A 48 12.36 2.55 -16.26
N TYR A 49 13.01 1.52 -16.83
CA TYR A 49 14.00 0.69 -16.13
C TYR A 49 15.13 1.57 -15.56
N LYS A 50 15.78 2.38 -16.40
CA LYS A 50 16.92 3.21 -15.98
C LYS A 50 16.54 4.33 -15.02
N LEU A 51 15.44 5.02 -15.28
CA LEU A 51 14.92 6.07 -14.38
C LEU A 51 14.47 5.46 -13.05
N GLY A 52 13.84 4.30 -13.09
CA GLY A 52 13.42 3.58 -11.91
C GLY A 52 14.58 3.18 -11.02
N ALA A 53 15.59 2.52 -11.58
CA ALA A 53 16.79 2.11 -10.86
C ALA A 53 17.46 3.32 -10.17
N ALA A 54 17.72 4.39 -10.90
CA ALA A 54 18.34 5.61 -10.36
C ALA A 54 17.49 6.27 -9.25
N ASN A 55 16.18 6.33 -9.43
CA ASN A 55 15.25 6.93 -8.46
C ASN A 55 15.25 6.14 -7.15
N ILE A 56 15.12 4.82 -7.22
CA ILE A 56 15.12 3.94 -6.04
C ILE A 56 16.46 4.03 -5.29
N ALA A 57 17.58 3.86 -6.01
CA ALA A 57 18.91 3.94 -5.41
C ALA A 57 19.13 5.27 -4.68
N ALA A 58 18.72 6.39 -5.28
CA ALA A 58 18.85 7.72 -4.69
C ALA A 58 18.01 7.86 -3.41
N MET A 59 16.75 7.41 -3.42
CA MET A 59 15.88 7.49 -2.25
C MET A 59 16.35 6.59 -1.11
N GLN A 60 16.81 5.38 -1.41
CA GLN A 60 17.30 4.43 -0.40
C GLN A 60 18.68 4.78 0.15
N ALA A 61 19.50 5.53 -0.59
CA ALA A 61 20.82 5.97 -0.13
C ALA A 61 20.78 6.77 1.21
N LYS A 62 19.64 7.36 1.55
CA LYS A 62 19.42 8.04 2.84
C LYS A 62 18.58 7.17 3.83
N GLY A 63 18.36 5.90 3.53
CA GLY A 63 17.69 4.94 4.40
C GLY A 63 16.16 4.94 4.32
N LEU A 64 15.54 5.67 3.37
CA LEU A 64 14.11 5.58 3.14
C LEU A 64 13.78 4.22 2.52
N ASN A 65 12.84 3.48 3.11
CA ASN A 65 12.31 2.27 2.48
C ASN A 65 11.31 2.66 1.39
N VAL A 66 11.57 2.24 0.16
CA VAL A 66 10.78 2.59 -1.02
C VAL A 66 10.01 1.38 -1.52
N GLY A 67 8.69 1.47 -1.51
CA GLY A 67 7.79 0.45 -2.01
C GLY A 67 7.25 0.81 -3.40
N ILE A 68 7.95 0.33 -4.44
CA ILE A 68 7.53 0.56 -5.83
C ILE A 68 6.19 -0.11 -6.13
N LYS A 69 5.41 0.49 -7.05
CA LYS A 69 4.05 0.03 -7.32
C LYS A 69 3.62 0.29 -8.76
N HIS A 70 2.61 -0.44 -9.24
CA HIS A 70 1.95 -1.62 -8.68
C HIS A 70 2.46 -2.84 -9.44
N PHE A 71 3.10 -3.73 -8.76
CA PHE A 71 3.67 -4.93 -9.37
C PHE A 71 2.57 -5.97 -9.62
N PHE A 72 2.25 -6.28 -10.87
CA PHE A 72 2.59 -5.63 -12.12
C PHE A 72 1.38 -5.61 -13.08
N ALA A 73 1.54 -5.01 -14.28
CA ALA A 73 0.50 -4.92 -15.32
C ALA A 73 -0.79 -4.20 -14.88
N ASN A 74 -0.73 -3.29 -13.91
CA ASN A 74 -1.84 -2.42 -13.52
C ASN A 74 -1.82 -1.13 -14.35
N ASP A 75 -1.98 -1.27 -15.67
CA ASP A 75 -1.85 -0.16 -16.63
C ASP A 75 -3.17 0.54 -16.92
N GLN A 76 -4.26 0.11 -16.29
CA GLN A 76 -5.61 0.60 -16.47
C GLN A 76 -6.36 0.65 -15.15
N GLU A 77 -7.02 1.79 -14.86
CA GLU A 77 -7.82 1.97 -13.66
C GLU A 77 -9.29 1.58 -13.83
N THR A 78 -9.84 1.67 -15.03
CA THR A 78 -11.22 1.27 -15.32
C THR A 78 -11.38 -0.22 -15.05
N HIS A 79 -12.27 -0.57 -14.10
CA HIS A 79 -12.54 -1.93 -13.64
C HIS A 79 -11.29 -2.71 -13.17
N ARG A 80 -10.26 -2.02 -12.64
CA ARG A 80 -8.97 -2.62 -12.28
C ARG A 80 -9.07 -3.79 -11.29
N SER A 81 -10.05 -3.77 -10.40
CA SER A 81 -10.26 -4.85 -9.45
C SER A 81 -10.82 -6.10 -10.16
N GLY A 82 -9.95 -7.09 -10.36
CA GLY A 82 -10.30 -8.30 -11.09
C GLY A 82 -10.28 -8.17 -12.62
N LEU A 83 -9.65 -7.11 -13.16
CA LEU A 83 -9.38 -7.00 -14.59
C LEU A 83 -8.38 -8.08 -15.03
N ASP A 84 -8.79 -8.94 -15.93
CA ASP A 84 -7.96 -10.01 -16.47
C ASP A 84 -6.99 -9.46 -17.53
N THR A 85 -5.70 -9.57 -17.27
CA THR A 85 -4.64 -9.12 -18.19
C THR A 85 -4.04 -10.33 -18.90
N PHE A 86 -4.30 -10.46 -20.19
CA PHE A 86 -3.74 -11.51 -21.02
C PHE A 86 -2.63 -10.96 -21.93
N ALA A 87 -1.45 -11.53 -21.81
CA ALA A 87 -0.31 -11.24 -22.67
C ALA A 87 0.62 -12.46 -22.74
N THR A 88 1.49 -12.49 -23.74
CA THR A 88 2.55 -13.51 -23.79
C THR A 88 3.56 -13.26 -22.68
N GLU A 89 4.26 -14.29 -22.24
CA GLU A 89 5.34 -14.15 -21.25
C GLU A 89 6.41 -13.14 -21.72
N GLN A 90 6.74 -13.15 -23.00
CA GLN A 90 7.65 -12.17 -23.58
C GLN A 90 7.14 -10.74 -23.38
N THR A 91 5.89 -10.45 -23.70
CA THR A 91 5.28 -9.11 -23.49
C THR A 91 5.28 -8.72 -22.01
N LEU A 92 4.94 -9.66 -21.12
CA LEU A 92 4.93 -9.39 -19.69
C LEU A 92 6.35 -9.05 -19.20
N ARG A 93 7.38 -9.78 -19.61
CA ARG A 93 8.77 -9.56 -19.18
C ARG A 93 9.37 -8.30 -19.80
N GLU A 94 9.24 -8.10 -21.10
CA GLU A 94 9.92 -7.01 -21.82
C GLU A 94 9.23 -5.65 -21.65
N ILE A 95 7.92 -5.64 -21.40
CA ILE A 95 7.13 -4.41 -21.29
C ILE A 95 6.63 -4.20 -19.86
N CYS A 96 5.80 -5.11 -19.32
CA CYS A 96 5.10 -4.85 -18.07
C CYS A 96 6.00 -5.01 -16.82
N MET A 97 6.98 -5.89 -16.86
CA MET A 97 7.86 -6.20 -15.73
C MET A 97 9.23 -5.49 -15.84
N ARG A 98 9.66 -5.10 -17.04
CA ARG A 98 11.00 -4.57 -17.30
C ARG A 98 11.40 -3.41 -16.40
N MET A 99 10.48 -2.47 -16.18
CA MET A 99 10.71 -1.32 -15.31
C MET A 99 10.89 -1.70 -13.84
N PHE A 100 10.16 -2.73 -13.39
CA PHE A 100 10.30 -3.26 -12.03
C PHE A 100 11.62 -4.01 -11.86
N GLU A 101 12.05 -4.75 -12.86
CA GLU A 101 13.35 -5.40 -12.87
C GLU A 101 14.48 -4.41 -12.59
N GLY A 102 14.48 -3.25 -13.27
CA GLY A 102 15.47 -2.19 -13.01
C GLY A 102 15.48 -1.72 -11.56
N ALA A 103 14.29 -1.52 -11.00
CA ALA A 103 14.14 -1.08 -9.62
C ALA A 103 14.65 -2.13 -8.61
N PHE A 104 14.42 -3.42 -8.86
CA PHE A 104 14.86 -4.49 -7.95
C PHE A 104 16.33 -4.87 -8.14
N VAL A 105 16.77 -5.05 -9.39
CA VAL A 105 18.12 -5.58 -9.71
C VAL A 105 19.19 -4.49 -9.61
N GLU A 106 18.97 -3.32 -10.21
CA GLU A 106 19.94 -2.21 -10.19
C GLU A 106 19.65 -1.22 -9.04
N GLY A 107 18.38 -0.95 -8.75
CA GLY A 107 17.96 0.01 -7.71
C GLY A 107 17.92 -0.58 -6.31
N HIS A 108 17.98 -1.90 -6.17
CA HIS A 108 17.91 -2.64 -4.90
C HIS A 108 16.69 -2.26 -4.04
N ALA A 109 15.51 -2.10 -4.65
CA ALA A 109 14.29 -1.77 -3.95
C ALA A 109 14.01 -2.74 -2.79
N LEU A 110 13.66 -2.21 -1.62
CA LEU A 110 13.41 -2.99 -0.41
C LEU A 110 11.96 -3.45 -0.28
N SER A 111 11.05 -2.87 -1.07
CA SER A 111 9.63 -3.18 -0.95
C SER A 111 8.90 -3.00 -2.28
N THR A 112 7.73 -3.64 -2.39
CA THR A 112 6.82 -3.46 -3.52
C THR A 112 5.35 -3.60 -3.10
N MET A 113 4.47 -2.90 -3.82
CA MET A 113 3.03 -3.06 -3.71
C MET A 113 2.50 -3.75 -4.97
N LEU A 114 1.64 -4.74 -4.77
CA LEU A 114 1.02 -5.50 -5.85
C LEU A 114 -0.12 -4.72 -6.51
N GLY A 115 -0.46 -5.07 -7.74
CA GLY A 115 -1.66 -4.58 -8.41
C GLY A 115 -2.94 -5.26 -7.92
N THR A 116 -4.10 -4.68 -8.23
CA THR A 116 -5.42 -5.27 -7.95
C THR A 116 -5.99 -6.06 -9.13
N ASN A 117 -5.33 -5.98 -10.29
CA ASN A 117 -5.66 -6.71 -11.50
C ASN A 117 -5.31 -8.19 -11.39
N ASN A 118 -5.80 -8.97 -12.34
CA ASN A 118 -5.38 -10.35 -12.54
C ASN A 118 -4.29 -10.44 -13.62
N ILE A 119 -3.47 -11.47 -13.52
CA ILE A 119 -2.55 -11.91 -14.57
C ILE A 119 -3.13 -13.22 -15.12
N GLY A 120 -3.57 -13.23 -16.38
CA GLY A 120 -4.54 -14.21 -16.82
C GLY A 120 -5.79 -14.11 -15.95
N ILE A 121 -6.24 -15.21 -15.38
CA ILE A 121 -7.39 -15.30 -14.47
C ILE A 121 -7.00 -15.30 -12.98
N THR A 122 -5.72 -15.14 -12.67
CA THR A 122 -5.19 -15.23 -11.29
C THR A 122 -4.85 -13.85 -10.78
N SER A 123 -5.33 -13.49 -9.59
CA SER A 123 -4.98 -12.23 -8.95
C SER A 123 -3.46 -12.01 -8.89
N ALA A 124 -3.00 -10.81 -9.18
CA ALA A 124 -1.58 -10.45 -9.08
C ALA A 124 -0.99 -10.82 -7.71
N SER A 125 -1.79 -10.76 -6.64
CA SER A 125 -1.38 -11.16 -5.29
C SER A 125 -1.27 -12.68 -5.07
N GLN A 126 -1.73 -13.49 -6.01
CA GLN A 126 -1.72 -14.95 -5.96
C GLN A 126 -0.98 -15.57 -7.16
N HIS A 127 -0.35 -14.75 -7.99
CA HIS A 127 0.36 -15.23 -9.16
C HIS A 127 1.77 -15.72 -8.78
N LYS A 128 1.85 -17.01 -8.43
CA LYS A 128 3.10 -17.66 -7.97
C LYS A 128 4.29 -17.39 -8.90
N GLY A 129 4.10 -17.56 -10.21
CA GLY A 129 5.18 -17.38 -11.19
C GLY A 129 5.85 -16.02 -11.11
N SER A 130 5.07 -14.93 -10.98
CA SER A 130 5.66 -13.60 -10.88
C SER A 130 6.29 -13.32 -9.51
N LEU A 131 5.72 -13.84 -8.44
CA LEU A 131 6.14 -13.50 -7.07
C LEU A 131 7.29 -14.37 -6.58
N LEU A 132 7.18 -15.68 -6.74
CA LEU A 132 8.21 -16.60 -6.26
C LEU A 132 9.29 -16.87 -7.31
N ASP A 133 8.86 -17.17 -8.53
CA ASP A 133 9.84 -17.63 -9.54
C ASP A 133 10.61 -16.43 -10.11
N VAL A 134 9.93 -15.36 -10.56
CA VAL A 134 10.59 -14.19 -11.13
C VAL A 134 11.12 -13.24 -10.05
N LEU A 135 10.23 -12.65 -9.25
CA LEU A 135 10.62 -11.59 -8.30
C LEU A 135 11.65 -12.10 -7.27
N ARG A 136 11.35 -13.20 -6.59
CA ARG A 136 12.23 -13.71 -5.53
C ARG A 136 13.32 -14.64 -6.06
N GLY A 137 13.01 -15.47 -7.06
CA GLY A 137 13.95 -16.42 -7.64
C GLY A 137 14.93 -15.77 -8.61
N GLU A 138 14.45 -15.27 -9.74
CA GLU A 138 15.32 -14.73 -10.80
C GLU A 138 15.96 -13.39 -10.40
N TRP A 139 15.19 -12.45 -9.83
CA TRP A 139 15.70 -11.13 -9.46
C TRP A 139 16.27 -11.07 -8.03
N GLY A 140 16.16 -12.13 -7.25
CA GLY A 140 16.76 -12.24 -5.92
C GLY A 140 16.17 -11.28 -4.89
N PHE A 141 14.94 -10.82 -5.06
CA PHE A 141 14.28 -9.87 -4.15
C PHE A 141 14.03 -10.49 -2.77
N LYS A 142 14.52 -9.85 -1.72
CA LYS A 142 14.44 -10.32 -0.32
C LYS A 142 13.53 -9.50 0.57
N GLY A 143 12.91 -8.46 0.00
CA GLY A 143 12.20 -7.45 0.76
C GLY A 143 10.70 -7.72 0.93
N LEU A 144 9.99 -6.70 1.33
CA LEU A 144 8.59 -6.73 1.69
C LEU A 144 7.68 -6.58 0.45
N VAL A 145 6.69 -7.44 0.35
CA VAL A 145 5.60 -7.37 -0.62
C VAL A 145 4.29 -7.09 0.11
N ILE A 146 3.63 -5.99 -0.23
CA ILE A 146 2.30 -5.66 0.28
C ILE A 146 1.26 -5.78 -0.83
N THR A 147 0.03 -6.16 -0.51
CA THR A 147 -1.08 -6.03 -1.46
C THR A 147 -1.46 -4.56 -1.65
N ASP A 148 -2.12 -4.20 -2.74
CA ASP A 148 -2.88 -2.94 -2.80
C ASP A 148 -4.10 -3.05 -1.86
N ALA A 149 -4.94 -2.02 -1.78
CA ALA A 149 -6.13 -2.01 -0.94
C ALA A 149 -7.04 -3.19 -1.26
N CYS A 150 -7.14 -4.14 -0.35
CA CYS A 150 -7.84 -5.42 -0.58
C CYS A 150 -9.15 -5.56 0.20
N GLY A 151 -9.55 -4.52 0.93
CA GLY A 151 -10.79 -4.53 1.72
C GLY A 151 -10.83 -5.58 2.83
N GLY A 152 -11.99 -5.75 3.42
CA GLY A 152 -12.19 -6.64 4.58
C GLY A 152 -12.42 -8.10 4.25
N SER A 153 -12.80 -8.44 3.03
CA SER A 153 -13.19 -9.80 2.62
C SER A 153 -12.09 -10.51 1.83
N GLU A 154 -12.26 -11.81 1.65
CA GLU A 154 -11.36 -12.64 0.87
C GLU A 154 -11.31 -12.27 -0.63
N GLY A 155 -12.40 -11.83 -1.23
CA GLY A 155 -12.47 -11.37 -2.62
C GLY A 155 -11.39 -11.94 -3.56
N ASN A 156 -10.76 -11.07 -4.32
CA ASN A 156 -9.64 -11.42 -5.20
C ASN A 156 -8.32 -11.65 -4.44
N VAL A 157 -8.26 -11.34 -3.13
CA VAL A 157 -7.04 -11.46 -2.31
C VAL A 157 -7.31 -12.48 -1.19
N LYS A 158 -7.09 -13.75 -1.48
CA LYS A 158 -7.24 -14.84 -0.51
C LYS A 158 -6.06 -14.88 0.45
N THR A 159 -6.35 -14.99 1.76
CA THR A 159 -5.34 -14.81 2.82
C THR A 159 -4.20 -15.83 2.74
N VAL A 160 -4.53 -17.11 2.73
CA VAL A 160 -3.54 -18.19 2.81
C VAL A 160 -2.71 -18.25 1.54
N GLU A 161 -3.35 -18.25 0.38
CA GLU A 161 -2.70 -18.31 -0.91
C GLU A 161 -1.79 -17.09 -1.17
N THR A 162 -2.24 -15.90 -0.77
CA THR A 162 -1.44 -14.67 -0.92
C THR A 162 -0.14 -14.74 -0.12
N ILE A 163 -0.18 -15.25 1.12
CA ILE A 163 1.02 -15.49 1.92
C ILE A 163 1.87 -16.60 1.32
N ALA A 164 1.24 -17.71 0.92
CA ALA A 164 1.94 -18.85 0.33
C ALA A 164 2.70 -18.46 -0.93
N PHE A 165 2.17 -17.55 -1.73
CA PHE A 165 2.77 -17.13 -3.00
C PHE A 165 3.61 -15.86 -2.93
N GLY A 166 3.91 -15.33 -1.75
CA GLY A 166 5.02 -14.40 -1.62
C GLY A 166 4.70 -13.03 -1.06
N ALA A 167 3.45 -12.70 -0.75
CA ALA A 167 3.12 -11.45 -0.09
C ALA A 167 3.29 -11.54 1.44
N ASN A 168 3.72 -10.43 2.04
CA ASN A 168 4.01 -10.32 3.47
C ASN A 168 2.91 -9.60 4.23
N VAL A 169 2.31 -8.56 3.64
CA VAL A 169 1.41 -7.63 4.32
C VAL A 169 0.17 -7.38 3.49
N PHE A 170 -0.97 -7.20 4.15
CA PHE A 170 -2.25 -6.86 3.54
C PHE A 170 -2.59 -5.39 3.81
N CYS A 171 -2.77 -4.61 2.73
CA CYS A 171 -3.11 -3.20 2.82
C CYS A 171 -4.62 -3.01 3.05
N PHE A 172 -4.99 -2.14 4.01
CA PHE A 172 -6.38 -1.80 4.32
C PHE A 172 -7.33 -3.01 4.42
N SER A 173 -6.95 -4.01 5.22
CA SER A 173 -7.70 -5.24 5.38
C SER A 173 -8.19 -5.43 6.81
N ASP A 174 -9.18 -6.33 6.99
CA ASP A 174 -9.56 -6.81 8.32
C ASP A 174 -8.47 -7.74 8.89
N ALA A 175 -7.55 -7.15 9.64
CA ALA A 175 -6.43 -7.85 10.24
C ALA A 175 -6.89 -8.98 11.19
N LYS A 176 -8.01 -8.82 11.89
CA LYS A 176 -8.53 -9.84 12.82
C LYS A 176 -9.07 -11.06 12.07
N ALA A 177 -9.83 -10.83 11.00
CA ALA A 177 -10.36 -11.90 10.18
C ALA A 177 -9.23 -12.70 9.49
N ARG A 178 -8.24 -12.00 8.91
CA ARG A 178 -7.09 -12.65 8.27
C ARG A 178 -6.22 -13.40 9.27
N SER A 179 -5.92 -12.81 10.42
CA SER A 179 -5.17 -13.48 11.49
C SER A 179 -5.87 -14.76 11.97
N ARG A 180 -7.21 -14.74 12.09
CA ARG A 180 -7.98 -15.92 12.45
C ARG A 180 -7.86 -17.04 11.40
N LYS A 181 -7.92 -16.70 10.11
CA LYS A 181 -7.75 -17.69 9.03
C LYS A 181 -6.36 -18.32 9.05
N ILE A 182 -5.32 -17.52 9.19
CA ILE A 182 -3.94 -18.02 9.29
C ILE A 182 -3.80 -18.96 10.48
N LYS A 183 -4.31 -18.56 11.65
CA LYS A 183 -4.28 -19.41 12.85
C LYS A 183 -5.05 -20.72 12.65
N ASN A 184 -6.23 -20.68 12.04
CA ASN A 184 -7.01 -21.90 11.78
C ASN A 184 -6.28 -22.83 10.83
N ALA A 185 -5.71 -22.34 9.73
CA ALA A 185 -4.94 -23.16 8.81
C ALA A 185 -3.74 -23.85 9.50
N ILE A 186 -3.00 -23.10 10.33
CA ILE A 186 -1.83 -23.67 11.01
C ILE A 186 -2.20 -24.61 12.16
N ILE A 187 -3.20 -24.25 12.98
CA ILE A 187 -3.48 -24.96 14.26
C ILE A 187 -4.54 -26.05 14.07
N VAL A 188 -5.57 -25.78 13.27
CA VAL A 188 -6.73 -26.69 13.11
C VAL A 188 -6.51 -27.63 11.94
N GLU A 189 -5.94 -27.14 10.84
CA GLU A 189 -5.69 -27.92 9.62
C GLU A 189 -4.28 -28.53 9.59
N ASP A 190 -3.45 -28.24 10.62
CA ASP A 190 -2.06 -28.72 10.79
C ASP A 190 -1.15 -28.41 9.60
N ASP A 191 -1.31 -27.22 9.00
CA ASP A 191 -0.50 -26.81 7.85
C ASP A 191 0.91 -26.30 8.30
N GLY A 192 1.80 -27.25 8.53
CA GLY A 192 3.20 -26.95 8.86
C GLY A 192 3.95 -26.27 7.73
N ALA A 193 3.56 -26.45 6.46
CA ALA A 193 4.15 -25.77 5.31
C ALA A 193 3.81 -24.27 5.33
N LEU A 194 2.57 -23.92 5.64
CA LEU A 194 2.16 -22.52 5.82
C LEU A 194 2.90 -21.85 6.98
N LEU A 195 3.12 -22.57 8.10
CA LEU A 195 3.90 -22.03 9.22
C LEU A 195 5.34 -21.68 8.80
N ASN A 196 6.00 -22.55 8.06
CA ASN A 196 7.36 -22.29 7.57
C ASN A 196 7.36 -21.12 6.56
N THR A 197 6.38 -21.08 5.67
CA THR A 197 6.20 -19.96 4.74
C THR A 197 5.99 -18.64 5.49
N LEU A 198 5.19 -18.62 6.54
CA LEU A 198 4.96 -17.43 7.35
C LEU A 198 6.24 -16.94 8.03
N LYS A 199 7.10 -17.85 8.52
CA LYS A 199 8.43 -17.48 9.06
C LYS A 199 9.30 -16.77 8.01
N GLU A 200 9.30 -17.26 6.77
CA GLU A 200 10.03 -16.59 5.68
C GLU A 200 9.42 -15.20 5.37
N ARG A 201 8.10 -15.07 5.33
CA ARG A 201 7.42 -13.76 5.12
C ARG A 201 7.78 -12.76 6.22
N VAL A 202 7.86 -13.19 7.48
CA VAL A 202 8.30 -12.35 8.60
C VAL A 202 9.77 -11.96 8.45
N LYS A 203 10.65 -12.89 8.12
CA LYS A 203 12.07 -12.62 7.85
C LYS A 203 12.28 -11.58 6.76
N GLU A 204 11.55 -11.67 5.65
CA GLU A 204 11.59 -10.69 4.55
C GLU A 204 11.12 -9.30 5.00
N THR A 205 10.07 -9.25 5.82
CA THR A 205 9.60 -7.99 6.42
C THR A 205 10.67 -7.37 7.32
N LEU A 206 11.28 -8.17 8.20
CA LEU A 206 12.36 -7.72 9.06
C LEU A 206 13.60 -7.30 8.27
N TYR A 207 13.91 -7.98 7.17
CA TYR A 207 14.99 -7.58 6.27
C TYR A 207 14.76 -6.17 5.68
N ALA A 208 13.55 -5.89 5.22
CA ALA A 208 13.21 -4.56 4.69
C ALA A 208 13.32 -3.48 5.78
N TYR A 209 12.92 -3.77 7.02
CA TYR A 209 13.04 -2.84 8.14
C TYR A 209 14.50 -2.63 8.56
N ALA A 210 15.27 -3.71 8.67
CA ALA A 210 16.67 -3.64 9.09
C ALA A 210 17.56 -2.86 8.09
N ASN A 211 17.18 -2.83 6.81
CA ASN A 211 17.89 -2.08 5.78
C ASN A 211 17.30 -0.68 5.52
N SER A 212 16.54 -0.15 6.48
CA SER A 212 15.94 1.20 6.39
C SER A 212 16.20 2.00 7.67
N ASN A 213 15.91 3.30 7.64
CA ASN A 213 16.01 4.17 8.80
C ASN A 213 15.06 3.80 9.94
N MET A 214 14.16 2.87 9.75
CA MET A 214 13.22 2.45 10.80
C MET A 214 13.91 1.93 12.04
N MET A 215 15.10 1.34 11.89
CA MET A 215 15.87 0.78 13.02
C MET A 215 16.81 1.81 13.67
N ASN A 216 17.06 2.95 13.05
CA ASN A 216 18.06 3.92 13.55
C ASN A 216 17.69 4.58 14.87
N CYS A 217 16.40 4.57 15.23
CA CYS A 217 15.89 5.15 16.47
C CYS A 217 15.49 4.10 17.52
N LEU A 218 15.65 2.80 17.23
CA LEU A 218 15.25 1.73 18.12
C LEU A 218 16.47 1.22 18.89
N THR A 219 16.51 1.49 20.19
CA THR A 219 17.48 0.95 21.15
C THR A 219 16.80 -0.04 22.09
N SER A 220 17.56 -0.80 22.87
CA SER A 220 17.01 -1.70 23.90
C SER A 220 16.17 -0.96 24.94
N ASP A 221 16.42 0.32 25.14
CA ASP A 221 15.81 1.17 26.17
C ASP A 221 14.68 2.04 25.57
N TYR A 222 14.17 1.68 24.39
CA TYR A 222 13.13 2.43 23.69
C TYR A 222 11.78 2.21 24.38
N GLU A 223 11.18 3.30 24.86
CA GLU A 223 9.84 3.31 25.44
C GLU A 223 8.84 3.92 24.45
N ILE A 224 7.75 3.19 24.15
CA ILE A 224 6.65 3.68 23.31
C ILE A 224 5.69 4.49 24.16
N VAL A 225 5.78 5.81 24.08
CA VAL A 225 4.88 6.73 24.76
C VAL A 225 3.77 7.16 23.79
N THR A 226 2.53 6.86 24.15
CA THR A 226 1.37 7.34 23.39
C THR A 226 1.07 8.77 23.75
N VAL A 227 1.36 9.70 22.84
CA VAL A 227 1.06 11.13 23.01
C VAL A 227 -0.20 11.49 22.24
N THR A 228 -1.19 12.09 22.95
CA THR A 228 -2.33 12.69 22.27
C THR A 228 -1.91 14.05 21.70
N PRO A 229 -1.86 14.23 20.37
CA PRO A 229 -1.43 15.50 19.79
C PRO A 229 -2.45 16.59 20.11
N TRP A 230 -1.95 17.82 20.33
CA TRP A 230 -2.77 18.98 20.74
C TRP A 230 -3.94 19.27 19.78
N TRP A 231 -3.74 19.05 18.48
CA TRP A 231 -4.76 19.26 17.47
C TRP A 231 -5.98 18.34 17.65
N LYS A 232 -5.79 17.13 18.15
CA LYS A 232 -6.86 16.15 18.39
C LYS A 232 -7.80 16.65 19.50
N THR A 233 -7.24 17.18 20.56
CA THR A 233 -8.03 17.80 21.65
C THR A 233 -8.75 19.05 21.17
N THR A 234 -8.11 19.86 20.32
CA THR A 234 -8.71 21.05 19.72
C THR A 234 -9.89 20.70 18.81
N VAL A 235 -9.74 19.72 17.93
CA VAL A 235 -10.83 19.25 17.05
C VAL A 235 -12.00 18.73 17.88
N LEU A 236 -11.74 17.90 18.88
CA LEU A 236 -12.80 17.41 19.77
C LEU A 236 -13.55 18.56 20.49
N GLY A 237 -12.83 19.60 20.91
CA GLY A 237 -13.43 20.80 21.52
C GLY A 237 -14.29 21.58 20.52
N ILE A 238 -13.86 21.74 19.29
CA ILE A 238 -14.64 22.39 18.21
C ILE A 238 -15.90 21.59 17.91
N ASP A 239 -15.79 20.27 17.75
CA ASP A 239 -16.92 19.39 17.47
C ASP A 239 -17.96 19.43 18.59
N ALA A 240 -17.53 19.41 19.85
CA ALA A 240 -18.39 19.58 21.00
C ALA A 240 -19.10 20.95 20.99
N GLY A 241 -18.40 22.02 20.66
CA GLY A 241 -18.96 23.37 20.53
C GLY A 241 -20.03 23.46 19.42
N ILE A 242 -19.75 22.89 18.26
CA ILE A 242 -20.69 22.83 17.13
C ILE A 242 -21.95 22.03 17.54
N ALA A 243 -21.76 20.88 18.19
CA ALA A 243 -22.87 20.05 18.65
C ALA A 243 -23.79 20.85 19.63
N LEU A 244 -23.20 21.54 20.59
CA LEU A 244 -23.96 22.39 21.54
C LEU A 244 -24.72 23.51 20.85
N LEU A 245 -24.09 24.22 19.91
CA LEU A 245 -24.75 25.26 19.13
C LEU A 245 -25.89 24.71 18.28
N THR A 246 -25.72 23.54 17.70
CA THR A 246 -26.76 22.86 16.91
C THR A 246 -27.94 22.50 17.78
N ILE A 247 -27.73 21.95 18.97
CA ILE A 247 -28.76 21.60 19.93
C ILE A 247 -29.51 22.89 20.40
N ALA A 248 -28.79 23.95 20.74
CA ALA A 248 -29.35 25.21 21.17
C ALA A 248 -30.23 25.85 20.08
N SER A 249 -29.76 25.83 18.84
CA SER A 249 -30.48 26.33 17.66
C SER A 249 -31.77 25.53 17.43
N PHE A 250 -31.71 24.21 17.53
CA PHE A 250 -32.86 23.32 17.38
C PHE A 250 -33.90 23.56 18.48
N LEU A 251 -33.47 23.67 19.72
CA LEU A 251 -34.36 23.99 20.83
C LEU A 251 -35.03 25.36 20.65
N SER A 252 -34.29 26.38 20.25
CA SER A 252 -34.81 27.70 19.92
C SER A 252 -35.86 27.66 18.81
N PHE A 253 -35.59 26.90 17.76
CA PHE A 253 -36.53 26.63 16.67
C PHE A 253 -37.84 25.99 17.21
N LEU A 254 -37.73 24.94 18.01
CA LEU A 254 -38.91 24.26 18.58
C LEU A 254 -39.76 25.18 19.48
N LEU A 255 -39.09 26.00 20.28
CA LEU A 255 -39.81 26.99 21.14
C LEU A 255 -40.52 28.03 20.29
N SER A 256 -39.89 28.54 19.26
CA SER A 256 -40.46 29.50 18.32
C SER A 256 -41.66 28.90 17.58
N TRP A 257 -41.52 27.67 17.11
CA TRP A 257 -42.57 26.94 16.42
C TRP A 257 -43.78 26.67 17.32
N LYS A 258 -43.56 26.27 18.59
CA LYS A 258 -44.64 26.13 19.57
C LYS A 258 -45.38 27.44 19.83
N LYS A 259 -44.66 28.57 19.90
CA LYS A 259 -45.27 29.90 20.06
C LYS A 259 -46.15 30.27 18.86
N LEU A 260 -45.71 30.04 17.65
CA LEU A 260 -46.44 30.28 16.41
C LEU A 260 -47.74 29.45 16.37
N ARG A 261 -47.63 28.12 16.58
CA ARG A 261 -48.82 27.25 16.64
C ARG A 261 -49.84 27.61 17.71
N LYS A 262 -49.38 28.12 18.88
CA LYS A 262 -50.30 28.59 19.93
C LYS A 262 -51.03 29.88 19.51
N LYS A 263 -50.35 30.75 18.74
CA LYS A 263 -50.95 31.98 18.22
C LYS A 263 -52.01 31.70 17.14
N GLU A 264 -51.76 30.76 16.26
CA GLU A 264 -52.71 30.29 15.25
C GLU A 264 -53.97 29.61 15.86
N ARG A 265 -53.81 28.93 16.98
CA ARG A 265 -54.93 28.27 17.67
C ARG A 265 -55.80 29.20 18.47
N ASN A 266 -55.34 30.42 18.81
CA ASN A 266 -56.02 31.40 19.58
C ASN A 266 -56.57 32.56 18.72
N ALA A 267 -56.34 32.55 17.42
CA ALA A 267 -56.90 33.40 16.39
C ALA A 267 -58.07 32.69 15.69
#